data_4377398bee1f06d2ea51cc3c8fb754af
#
_entry.id   4377398bee1f06d2ea51cc3c8fb754af
#
_cell.length_a   1.000
_cell.length_b   1.000
_cell.length_c   1.000
_cell.angle_alpha   90.00
_cell.angle_beta   90.00
_cell.angle_gamma   90.00
#
_symmetry.space_group_name_H-M   'P 1'
#
loop_
_entity.id
_entity.type
_entity.pdbx_description
1 polymer ?
#
loop_
_entity_poly.entity_id
_entity_poly.type
_entity_poly.pdbx_seq_one_letter_code
_entity_poly.pdbx_strand_id
1 'polypeptide(L)'
;MAEQELIKIVCISDNHGTMEPVKKIPSLFPDADYFLHCGDSREPVRRYGPYAQVRGNNDFYDVPDFRVLEIGNHRIFMTHGTRLVYVGSYEYLAAAAKQRDCDIALFGHTHIYCNTEIDGVRCLNPGSIWHNRDGSDPSFMIIELEGDEVRVFRRSFP
;
A
#
# COMPACT_ATOMS: atom_id res chain seq x y z
N MET A 1 -31.39 -1.03 9.87
CA MET A 1 -30.06 -1.55 9.48
C MET A 1 -29.06 -0.41 9.45
N ALA A 2 -27.88 -0.64 10.00
CA ALA A 2 -26.82 0.35 9.89
C ALA A 2 -26.37 0.46 8.45
N GLU A 3 -26.15 1.67 7.96
CA GLU A 3 -25.52 1.88 6.67
C GLU A 3 -24.08 1.43 6.74
N GLN A 4 -23.60 0.79 5.67
CA GLN A 4 -22.20 0.42 5.56
C GLN A 4 -21.39 1.69 5.26
N GLU A 5 -20.42 1.95 6.11
CA GLU A 5 -19.56 3.12 5.97
C GLU A 5 -18.59 2.93 4.81
N LEU A 6 -18.42 3.97 4.01
CA LEU A 6 -17.38 4.00 2.99
C LEU A 6 -16.06 4.43 3.63
N ILE A 7 -15.05 3.59 3.52
CA ILE A 7 -13.71 3.86 4.05
C ILE A 7 -12.78 4.10 2.88
N LYS A 8 -12.06 5.21 2.91
CA LYS A 8 -11.13 5.59 1.85
C LYS A 8 -9.69 5.51 2.35
N ILE A 9 -8.88 4.76 1.63
CA ILE A 9 -7.46 4.55 1.93
C ILE A 9 -6.64 5.07 0.76
N VAL A 10 -5.60 5.86 1.05
CA VAL A 10 -4.61 6.27 0.05
C VAL A 10 -3.32 5.52 0.37
N CYS A 11 -2.82 4.76 -0.61
CA CYS A 11 -1.61 3.94 -0.47
C CYS A 11 -0.53 4.41 -1.44
N ILE A 12 0.65 4.69 -0.90
CA ILE A 12 1.83 5.06 -1.68
C ILE A 12 3.00 4.15 -1.31
N SER A 13 4.04 4.13 -2.14
CA SER A 13 5.23 3.32 -1.87
C SER A 13 6.43 3.81 -2.69
N ASP A 14 7.62 3.44 -2.21
CA ASP A 14 8.86 3.51 -2.98
C ASP A 14 9.16 4.92 -3.52
N ASN A 15 9.07 5.91 -2.66
CA ASN A 15 9.44 7.29 -3.02
C ASN A 15 10.95 7.53 -3.02
N HIS A 16 11.73 6.64 -2.43
CA HIS A 16 13.22 6.64 -2.46
C HIS A 16 13.84 8.00 -2.18
N GLY A 17 13.41 8.64 -1.09
CA GLY A 17 13.95 9.92 -0.65
C GLY A 17 13.34 11.14 -1.34
N THR A 18 12.47 10.96 -2.35
CA THR A 18 11.73 12.05 -2.97
C THR A 18 10.53 12.37 -2.11
N MET A 19 10.62 13.39 -1.28
CA MET A 19 9.64 13.65 -0.22
C MET A 19 8.46 14.52 -0.65
N GLU A 20 8.53 15.20 -1.77
CA GLU A 20 7.44 16.08 -2.20
C GLU A 20 6.11 15.36 -2.36
N PRO A 21 6.03 14.18 -3.02
CA PRO A 21 4.77 13.44 -3.08
C PRO A 21 4.27 13.04 -1.70
N VAL A 22 5.16 12.63 -0.81
CA VAL A 22 4.81 12.23 0.56
C VAL A 22 4.15 13.38 1.31
N LYS A 23 4.68 14.58 1.16
CA LYS A 23 4.12 15.79 1.78
C LYS A 23 2.79 16.20 1.17
N LYS A 24 2.65 16.04 -0.14
CA LYS A 24 1.53 16.56 -0.92
C LYS A 24 0.28 15.70 -0.83
N ILE A 25 0.44 14.38 -0.81
CA ILE A 25 -0.68 13.43 -0.86
C ILE A 25 -1.73 13.69 0.23
N PRO A 26 -1.37 13.87 1.51
CA PRO A 26 -2.42 14.11 2.51
C PRO A 26 -3.26 15.36 2.24
N SER A 27 -2.66 16.40 1.69
CA SER A 27 -3.41 17.63 1.38
C SER A 27 -4.34 17.49 0.18
N LEU A 28 -4.05 16.55 -0.73
CA LEU A 28 -4.89 16.28 -1.91
C LEU A 28 -6.12 15.43 -1.56
N PHE A 29 -6.08 14.71 -0.45
CA PHE A 29 -7.15 13.79 -0.03
C PHE A 29 -7.57 14.05 1.41
N PRO A 30 -8.17 15.22 1.70
CA PRO A 30 -8.57 15.55 3.07
C PRO A 30 -9.70 14.65 3.58
N ASP A 31 -10.40 13.96 2.68
CA ASP A 31 -11.47 13.02 3.01
C ASP A 31 -11.00 11.57 3.20
N ALA A 32 -9.72 11.29 3.05
CA ALA A 32 -9.20 9.94 3.25
C ALA A 32 -9.17 9.58 4.74
N ASP A 33 -9.52 8.34 5.04
CA ASP A 33 -9.53 7.82 6.41
C ASP A 33 -8.16 7.30 6.83
N TYR A 34 -7.38 6.78 5.88
CA TYR A 34 -6.05 6.21 6.14
C TYR A 34 -5.07 6.57 5.03
N PHE A 35 -3.82 6.80 5.44
CA PHE A 35 -2.69 6.93 4.52
C PHE A 35 -1.68 5.85 4.86
N LEU A 36 -1.37 4.98 3.88
CA LEU A 36 -0.49 3.83 4.05
C LEU A 36 0.72 3.95 3.15
N HIS A 37 1.88 3.51 3.65
CA HIS A 37 3.13 3.55 2.91
C HIS A 37 3.83 2.19 3.00
N CYS A 38 4.11 1.57 1.85
CA CYS A 38 4.64 0.21 1.77
C CYS A 38 6.17 0.12 1.82
N GLY A 39 6.86 1.21 2.17
CA GLY A 39 8.30 1.16 2.42
C GLY A 39 9.16 1.78 1.32
N ASP A 40 10.45 1.87 1.60
CA ASP A 40 11.47 2.51 0.77
C ASP A 40 11.26 4.03 0.64
N SER A 41 11.17 4.69 1.77
CA SER A 41 11.10 6.14 1.85
C SER A 41 12.44 6.81 2.11
N ARG A 42 13.35 6.12 2.80
CA ARG A 42 14.65 6.59 3.32
C ARG A 42 14.53 7.52 4.53
N GLU A 43 13.35 8.12 4.77
CA GLU A 43 13.04 8.92 5.93
C GLU A 43 11.68 8.50 6.50
N PRO A 44 11.44 8.64 7.82
CA PRO A 44 10.14 8.34 8.39
C PRO A 44 9.06 9.24 7.78
N VAL A 45 8.06 8.62 7.15
CA VAL A 45 7.00 9.38 6.47
C VAL A 45 6.03 10.05 7.45
N ARG A 46 6.00 9.60 8.72
CA ARG A 46 5.20 10.25 9.76
C ARG A 46 5.58 11.71 10.00
N ARG A 47 6.78 12.13 9.56
CA ARG A 47 7.20 13.53 9.64
C ARG A 47 6.41 14.43 8.68
N TYR A 48 5.76 13.85 7.69
CA TYR A 48 5.15 14.58 6.58
C TYR A 48 3.65 14.36 6.46
N GLY A 49 3.07 13.52 7.29
CA GLY A 49 1.65 13.24 7.28
C GLY A 49 1.27 12.06 8.15
N PRO A 50 -0.02 11.73 8.25
CA PRO A 50 -0.53 10.69 9.14
C PRO A 50 -0.40 9.29 8.53
N TYR A 51 0.79 8.95 8.08
CA TYR A 51 1.05 7.66 7.45
C TYR A 51 1.29 6.54 8.45
N ALA A 52 0.71 5.36 8.17
CA ALA A 52 1.17 4.10 8.72
C ALA A 52 2.12 3.46 7.71
N GLN A 53 3.34 3.14 8.12
CA GLN A 53 4.42 2.72 7.24
C GLN A 53 4.99 1.37 7.67
N VAL A 54 5.52 0.62 6.70
CA VAL A 54 6.36 -0.56 6.94
C VAL A 54 7.76 -0.33 6.40
N ARG A 55 8.70 -1.17 6.84
CA ARG A 55 10.11 -1.09 6.45
C ARG A 55 10.31 -1.61 5.03
N GLY A 56 10.94 -0.80 4.19
CA GLY A 56 11.51 -1.25 2.94
C GLY A 56 12.98 -1.63 3.11
N ASN A 57 13.57 -2.20 2.06
CA ASN A 57 14.96 -2.65 2.11
C ASN A 57 15.97 -1.48 2.15
N ASN A 58 15.52 -0.25 1.94
CA ASN A 58 16.36 0.97 2.03
C ASN A 58 15.99 1.86 3.22
N ASP A 59 15.24 1.34 4.20
CA ASP A 59 14.84 2.08 5.39
C ASP A 59 15.65 1.60 6.59
N PHE A 60 16.45 2.50 7.18
CA PHE A 60 17.40 2.20 8.24
C PHE A 60 17.04 2.91 9.56
N TYR A 61 15.76 3.04 9.84
CA TYR A 61 15.23 3.63 11.07
C TYR A 61 14.16 2.70 11.66
N ASP A 62 13.70 3.01 12.87
CA ASP A 62 12.75 2.16 13.59
C ASP A 62 11.34 2.26 12.97
N VAL A 63 10.95 1.20 12.30
CA VAL A 63 9.64 1.04 11.67
C VAL A 63 9.34 -0.45 11.54
N PRO A 64 8.09 -0.90 11.70
CA PRO A 64 7.76 -2.33 11.60
C PRO A 64 8.05 -2.91 10.21
N ASP A 65 8.44 -4.18 10.18
CA ASP A 65 8.64 -4.90 8.91
C ASP A 65 7.32 -5.18 8.21
N PHE A 66 6.26 -5.37 8.97
CA PHE A 66 4.92 -5.56 8.43
C PHE A 66 3.88 -5.07 9.43
N ARG A 67 2.64 -4.88 8.94
CA ARG A 67 1.49 -4.57 9.78
C ARG A 67 0.32 -5.46 9.39
N VAL A 68 -0.52 -5.80 10.36
CA VAL A 68 -1.84 -6.34 10.11
C VAL A 68 -2.84 -5.29 10.57
N LEU A 69 -3.64 -4.79 9.64
CA LEU A 69 -4.59 -3.71 9.90
C LEU A 69 -6.01 -4.24 9.76
N GLU A 70 -6.83 -4.02 10.77
CA GLU A 70 -8.26 -4.34 10.70
C GLU A 70 -8.99 -3.06 10.33
N ILE A 71 -9.53 -3.01 9.12
CA ILE A 71 -10.21 -1.84 8.59
C ILE A 71 -11.54 -2.28 7.99
N GLY A 72 -12.65 -1.82 8.59
CA GLY A 72 -13.98 -2.27 8.18
C GLY A 72 -14.11 -3.79 8.33
N ASN A 73 -14.60 -4.45 7.30
CA ASN A 73 -14.76 -5.91 7.27
C ASN A 73 -13.49 -6.64 6.80
N HIS A 74 -12.39 -5.91 6.64
CA HIS A 74 -11.18 -6.45 6.00
C HIS A 74 -10.01 -6.51 6.97
N ARG A 75 -9.14 -7.51 6.75
CA ARG A 75 -7.84 -7.60 7.40
C ARG A 75 -6.77 -7.47 6.33
N ILE A 76 -5.91 -6.49 6.52
CA ILE A 76 -4.91 -6.10 5.52
C ILE A 76 -3.53 -6.45 6.05
N PHE A 77 -2.81 -7.29 5.31
CA PHE A 77 -1.40 -7.55 5.53
C PHE A 77 -0.61 -6.56 4.69
N MET A 78 0.10 -5.64 5.36
CA MET A 78 0.93 -4.65 4.69
C MET A 78 2.40 -4.95 4.94
N THR A 79 3.17 -5.09 3.87
CA THR A 79 4.61 -5.38 3.91
C THR A 79 5.27 -4.79 2.67
N HIS A 80 6.58 -4.55 2.74
CA HIS A 80 7.29 -4.08 1.54
C HIS A 80 7.35 -5.16 0.46
N GLY A 81 7.54 -6.41 0.86
CA GLY A 81 7.55 -7.55 -0.05
C GLY A 81 8.93 -8.11 -0.37
N THR A 82 10.00 -7.54 0.20
CA THR A 82 11.35 -8.09 0.05
C THR A 82 11.33 -9.57 0.44
N ARG A 83 11.79 -10.45 -0.42
CA ARG A 83 11.79 -11.92 -0.27
C ARG A 83 10.42 -12.59 -0.40
N LEU A 84 9.32 -11.84 -0.50
CA LEU A 84 7.98 -12.40 -0.68
C LEU A 84 7.48 -12.29 -2.11
N VAL A 85 7.97 -11.30 -2.87
CA VAL A 85 7.48 -11.06 -4.22
C VAL A 85 8.63 -10.98 -5.22
N TYR A 86 8.34 -11.49 -6.42
CA TYR A 86 9.11 -11.27 -7.63
C TYR A 86 8.11 -10.77 -8.68
N VAL A 87 8.57 -10.08 -9.70
CA VAL A 87 7.68 -9.59 -10.76
C VAL A 87 6.88 -10.76 -11.34
N GLY A 88 5.55 -10.67 -11.25
CA GLY A 88 4.64 -11.69 -11.76
C GLY A 88 4.48 -12.92 -10.86
N SER A 89 5.06 -12.94 -9.65
CA SER A 89 4.97 -14.07 -8.74
C SER A 89 4.64 -13.59 -7.33
N TYR A 90 3.39 -13.82 -6.89
CA TYR A 90 2.87 -13.29 -5.64
C TYR A 90 2.33 -14.38 -4.70
N GLU A 91 2.63 -15.65 -4.96
CA GLU A 91 2.10 -16.77 -4.18
C GLU A 91 2.58 -16.77 -2.74
N TYR A 92 3.85 -16.42 -2.51
CA TYR A 92 4.41 -16.34 -1.16
C TYR A 92 3.78 -15.21 -0.35
N LEU A 93 3.52 -14.08 -1.01
CA LEU A 93 2.83 -12.94 -0.38
C LEU A 93 1.42 -13.33 0.03
N ALA A 94 0.67 -13.96 -0.88
CA ALA A 94 -0.69 -14.40 -0.61
C ALA A 94 -0.73 -15.43 0.53
N ALA A 95 0.22 -16.37 0.55
CA ALA A 95 0.32 -17.36 1.62
C ALA A 95 0.61 -16.70 2.97
N ALA A 96 1.50 -15.71 3.00
CA ALA A 96 1.81 -14.98 4.24
C ALA A 96 0.60 -14.21 4.76
N ALA A 97 -0.19 -13.62 3.86
CA ALA A 97 -1.43 -12.94 4.23
C ALA A 97 -2.46 -13.93 4.80
N LYS A 98 -2.61 -15.09 4.16
CA LYS A 98 -3.55 -16.14 4.62
C LYS A 98 -3.19 -16.67 5.99
N GLN A 99 -1.92 -16.85 6.28
CA GLN A 99 -1.45 -17.30 7.60
C GLN A 99 -1.86 -16.34 8.71
N ARG A 100 -2.16 -15.09 8.36
CA ARG A 100 -2.57 -14.05 9.30
C ARG A 100 -4.05 -13.70 9.19
N ASP A 101 -4.82 -14.54 8.51
CA ASP A 101 -6.25 -14.37 8.27
C ASP A 101 -6.56 -13.04 7.55
N CYS A 102 -5.69 -12.61 6.64
CA CYS A 102 -5.86 -11.38 5.87
C CYS A 102 -6.41 -11.69 4.48
N ASP A 103 -7.34 -10.86 4.02
CA ASP A 103 -7.96 -10.97 2.69
C ASP A 103 -7.35 -9.99 1.68
N ILE A 104 -6.56 -9.03 2.14
CA ILE A 104 -5.85 -8.06 1.31
C ILE A 104 -4.37 -8.07 1.69
N ALA A 105 -3.48 -8.06 0.68
CA ALA A 105 -2.05 -7.87 0.86
C ALA A 105 -1.61 -6.63 0.10
N LEU A 106 -1.07 -5.64 0.82
CA LEU A 106 -0.49 -4.43 0.26
C LEU A 106 1.02 -4.55 0.26
N PHE A 107 1.65 -4.24 -0.87
CA PHE A 107 3.10 -4.36 -0.99
C PHE A 107 3.68 -3.32 -1.95
N GLY A 108 5.00 -3.20 -1.96
CA GLY A 108 5.74 -2.34 -2.88
C GLY A 108 6.86 -3.11 -3.55
N HIS A 109 8.09 -2.60 -3.45
CA HIS A 109 9.33 -3.24 -3.85
C HIS A 109 9.55 -3.40 -5.36
N THR A 110 8.58 -3.91 -6.11
CA THR A 110 8.73 -4.20 -7.54
C THR A 110 8.73 -2.95 -8.41
N HIS A 111 8.21 -1.82 -7.90
CA HIS A 111 7.96 -0.60 -8.67
C HIS A 111 7.02 -0.83 -9.87
N ILE A 112 6.08 -1.76 -9.71
CA ILE A 112 5.10 -2.10 -10.75
C ILE A 112 3.72 -2.18 -10.11
N TYR A 113 2.78 -1.41 -10.63
CA TYR A 113 1.40 -1.44 -10.17
C TYR A 113 0.83 -2.86 -10.32
N CYS A 114 0.13 -3.33 -9.29
CA CYS A 114 -0.49 -4.66 -9.29
C CYS A 114 -1.86 -4.61 -8.64
N ASN A 115 -2.82 -5.28 -9.25
CA ASN A 115 -4.14 -5.53 -8.68
C ASN A 115 -4.58 -6.90 -9.17
N THR A 116 -4.32 -7.93 -8.38
CA THR A 116 -4.63 -9.30 -8.73
C THR A 116 -5.12 -10.07 -7.52
N GLU A 117 -5.85 -11.15 -7.74
CA GLU A 117 -6.30 -12.03 -6.67
C GLU A 117 -5.62 -13.38 -6.77
N ILE A 118 -5.05 -13.84 -5.66
CA ILE A 118 -4.38 -15.14 -5.57
C ILE A 118 -4.93 -15.87 -4.35
N ASP A 119 -5.55 -17.03 -4.58
CA ASP A 119 -6.09 -17.89 -3.51
C ASP A 119 -7.01 -17.12 -2.54
N GLY A 120 -7.82 -16.21 -3.06
CA GLY A 120 -8.76 -15.41 -2.27
C GLY A 120 -8.15 -14.17 -1.62
N VAL A 121 -6.86 -13.90 -1.84
CA VAL A 121 -6.18 -12.70 -1.33
C VAL A 121 -6.03 -11.68 -2.45
N ARG A 122 -6.52 -10.46 -2.23
CA ARG A 122 -6.34 -9.36 -3.17
C ARG A 122 -4.94 -8.78 -2.95
N CYS A 123 -4.05 -8.97 -3.93
CA CYS A 123 -2.67 -8.49 -3.87
C CYS A 123 -2.57 -7.15 -4.60
N LEU A 124 -2.21 -6.09 -3.87
CA LEU A 124 -2.26 -4.71 -4.34
C LEU A 124 -0.91 -4.03 -4.16
N ASN A 125 -0.39 -3.46 -5.25
CA ASN A 125 0.82 -2.65 -5.24
C ASN A 125 0.50 -1.30 -5.90
N PRO A 126 0.71 -0.17 -5.20
CA PRO A 126 0.42 1.15 -5.78
C PRO A 126 1.37 1.56 -6.90
N GLY A 127 2.43 0.79 -7.13
CA GLY A 127 3.56 1.22 -7.93
C GLY A 127 4.44 2.18 -7.15
N SER A 128 5.49 2.67 -7.79
CA SER A 128 6.36 3.67 -7.17
C SER A 128 5.81 5.06 -7.45
N ILE A 129 5.78 5.89 -6.43
CA ILE A 129 5.42 7.31 -6.58
C ILE A 129 6.60 8.14 -7.09
N TRP A 130 7.75 7.50 -7.28
CA TRP A 130 8.97 8.12 -7.82
C TRP A 130 9.28 7.62 -9.23
N HIS A 131 9.37 6.29 -9.44
CA HIS A 131 9.78 5.70 -10.72
C HIS A 131 9.25 4.28 -10.86
N ASN A 132 8.43 4.05 -11.88
CA ASN A 132 7.93 2.71 -12.21
C ASN A 132 8.82 2.04 -13.26
N ARG A 133 9.10 0.74 -13.04
CA ARG A 133 10.01 -0.04 -13.90
C ARG A 133 9.37 -0.54 -15.18
N ASP A 134 8.06 -0.42 -15.30
CA ASP A 134 7.30 -0.82 -16.50
C ASP A 134 7.13 0.32 -17.51
N GLY A 135 7.76 1.47 -17.25
CA GLY A 135 7.67 2.65 -18.11
C GLY A 135 6.44 3.52 -17.88
N SER A 136 5.56 3.14 -16.95
CA SER A 136 4.41 3.97 -16.61
C SER A 136 4.81 5.14 -15.73
N ASP A 137 3.95 6.16 -15.67
CA ASP A 137 4.15 7.33 -14.81
C ASP A 137 4.17 6.95 -13.33
N PRO A 138 4.85 7.73 -12.47
CA PRO A 138 4.75 7.55 -11.03
C PRO A 138 3.30 7.46 -10.60
N SER A 139 2.99 6.52 -9.72
CA SER A 139 1.60 6.19 -9.41
C SER A 139 1.39 5.94 -7.92
N PHE A 140 0.13 6.01 -7.52
CA PHE A 140 -0.35 5.62 -6.19
C PHE A 140 -1.73 5.00 -6.34
N MET A 141 -2.31 4.57 -5.22
CA MET A 141 -3.54 3.80 -5.25
C MET A 141 -4.53 4.37 -4.25
N ILE A 142 -5.79 4.47 -4.67
CA ILE A 142 -6.91 4.73 -3.77
C ILE A 142 -7.69 3.45 -3.62
N ILE A 143 -7.95 3.04 -2.37
CA ILE A 143 -8.74 1.86 -2.05
C ILE A 143 -9.98 2.33 -1.32
N GLU A 144 -11.14 1.95 -1.82
CA GLU A 144 -12.42 2.20 -1.15
C GLU A 144 -12.99 0.88 -0.66
N LEU A 145 -13.29 0.83 0.63
CA LEU A 145 -13.91 -0.32 1.26
C LEU A 145 -15.33 0.05 1.68
N GLU A 146 -16.30 -0.75 1.22
CA GLU A 146 -17.69 -0.59 1.59
C GLU A 146 -18.29 -1.97 1.83
N GLY A 147 -18.47 -2.33 3.11
CA GLY A 147 -18.82 -3.69 3.47
C GLY A 147 -17.75 -4.67 2.98
N ASP A 148 -18.17 -5.68 2.23
CA ASP A 148 -17.26 -6.68 1.64
C ASP A 148 -16.68 -6.24 0.30
N GLU A 149 -17.13 -5.10 -0.23
CA GLU A 149 -16.68 -4.60 -1.53
C GLU A 149 -15.36 -3.87 -1.41
N VAL A 150 -14.44 -4.16 -2.33
CA VAL A 150 -13.14 -3.52 -2.44
C VAL A 150 -13.03 -2.90 -3.82
N ARG A 151 -12.95 -1.58 -3.89
CA ARG A 151 -12.73 -0.85 -5.15
C ARG A 151 -11.35 -0.23 -5.15
N VAL A 152 -10.62 -0.40 -6.23
CA VAL A 152 -9.23 0.04 -6.35
C VAL A 152 -9.08 0.96 -7.54
N PHE A 153 -8.46 2.12 -7.33
CA PHE A 153 -8.25 3.12 -8.37
C PHE A 153 -6.77 3.46 -8.44
N ARG A 154 -6.19 3.28 -9.62
CA ARG A 154 -4.83 3.75 -9.91
C ARG A 154 -4.88 5.25 -10.21
N ARG A 155 -3.90 5.99 -9.66
CA ARG A 155 -3.72 7.41 -9.94
C ARG A 155 -2.28 7.68 -10.31
N SER A 156 -2.08 8.58 -11.29
CA SER A 156 -0.75 9.09 -11.59
C SER A 156 -0.45 10.30 -10.70
N PHE A 157 0.79 10.37 -10.24
CA PHE A 157 1.25 11.54 -9.50
C PHE A 157 1.98 12.46 -10.47
N PRO A 158 1.55 13.75 -10.58
CA PRO A 158 2.19 14.70 -11.48
C PRO A 158 3.55 15.18 -10.97
#